data_7baa20f0a9463f967b3a5917e6bc33ff
#
_entry.id   7baa20f0a9463f967b3a5917e6bc33ff
#
_cell.length_a   1.000
_cell.length_b   1.000
_cell.length_c   1.000
_cell.angle_alpha   90.00
_cell.angle_beta   90.00
_cell.angle_gamma   90.00
#
_symmetry.space_group_name_H-M   'P 1'
#
loop_
_entity.id
_entity.type
_entity.pdbx_description
1 polymer ?
#
loop_
_entity_poly.entity_id
_entity_poly.type
_entity_poly.pdbx_seq_one_letter_code
_entity_poly.pdbx_strand_id
1 'polypeptide(L)'
;AAMRLAKPLKEGDHIEVSGRISIYEARGEFQITVNEVRLKGLGQLYEAYERLKAQLQAEGAFSAERKKPLPARPQCIGIVTSLAAAALRDVVTTLNRRAPEIPVIVYPTSVQGTGSELQIAQAIKTASQRAECDVLIVCRGGGSIEDLWAFNEEPVVRAIEACSIPVVSGVGHETDFTLADFVADVRAPTPTGAAELVSPNRQESLHRLAQAQGRLKTILEQRYFDASQKLDWLARQIRHPRQKLDEQRASISKLAQMLSYSMTQNLRTHTARFERQTQTLKHCRPDVSVYTQNIDRFQTALSHSFRQLLVHRRQSLTAQAALLEAVSPQHILERGFSVVKNTRG
;
A
#
# COMPACT_ATOMS: atom_id res chain seq x y z
N ALA A 1 47.56 -17.69 -1.63
CA ALA A 1 46.84 -16.92 -2.65
C ALA A 1 45.41 -16.69 -2.15
N ALA A 2 45.08 -15.46 -1.76
CA ALA A 2 43.71 -15.12 -1.33
C ALA A 2 42.78 -15.24 -2.54
N MET A 3 41.86 -16.17 -2.47
CA MET A 3 40.86 -16.39 -3.47
C MET A 3 39.90 -15.19 -3.45
N ARG A 4 39.81 -14.43 -4.54
CA ARG A 4 38.86 -13.32 -4.65
C ARG A 4 37.47 -13.91 -4.89
N LEU A 5 36.68 -14.03 -3.82
CA LEU A 5 35.25 -14.22 -3.93
C LEU A 5 34.63 -12.94 -4.53
N ALA A 6 33.73 -13.08 -5.48
CA ALA A 6 33.00 -11.96 -6.09
C ALA A 6 32.12 -11.20 -5.07
N LYS A 7 31.80 -11.82 -3.94
CA LYS A 7 31.02 -11.25 -2.84
C LYS A 7 31.51 -11.82 -1.49
N PRO A 8 31.60 -11.02 -0.42
CA PRO A 8 31.93 -11.54 0.91
C PRO A 8 30.81 -12.47 1.41
N LEU A 9 31.20 -13.62 1.95
CA LEU A 9 30.29 -14.57 2.56
C LEU A 9 29.69 -13.99 3.85
N LYS A 10 28.41 -14.28 4.09
CA LYS A 10 27.69 -13.91 5.30
C LYS A 10 27.35 -15.16 6.11
N GLU A 11 27.16 -14.98 7.40
CA GLU A 11 26.65 -16.03 8.28
C GLU A 11 25.25 -16.44 7.82
N GLY A 12 25.08 -17.77 7.58
CA GLY A 12 23.83 -18.31 7.01
C GLY A 12 23.87 -18.66 5.52
N ASP A 13 24.93 -18.29 4.78
CA ASP A 13 25.07 -18.64 3.37
C ASP A 13 25.30 -20.16 3.20
N HIS A 14 24.53 -20.79 2.31
CA HIS A 14 24.78 -22.15 1.86
C HIS A 14 25.88 -22.16 0.82
N ILE A 15 27.01 -22.79 1.18
CA ILE A 15 28.17 -22.85 0.32
C ILE A 15 28.56 -24.30 0.03
N GLU A 16 29.02 -24.56 -1.17
CA GLU A 16 29.68 -25.78 -1.56
C GLU A 16 31.18 -25.51 -1.59
N VAL A 17 31.92 -26.27 -0.81
CA VAL A 17 33.36 -26.09 -0.70
C VAL A 17 34.07 -27.33 -1.23
N SER A 18 35.05 -27.12 -2.09
CA SER A 18 36.01 -28.13 -2.50
C SER A 18 37.31 -27.89 -1.78
N GLY A 19 37.79 -28.90 -1.03
CA GLY A 19 38.96 -28.74 -0.21
C GLY A 19 39.59 -30.08 0.23
N ARG A 20 40.71 -29.99 0.90
CA ARG A 20 41.42 -31.13 1.44
C ARG A 20 41.20 -31.18 2.94
N ILE A 21 40.79 -32.34 3.46
CA ILE A 21 40.69 -32.60 4.88
C ILE A 21 42.11 -32.84 5.42
N SER A 22 42.49 -32.14 6.46
CA SER A 22 43.77 -32.28 7.18
C SER A 22 43.53 -32.19 8.67
N ILE A 23 44.52 -32.66 9.43
CA ILE A 23 44.56 -32.56 10.90
C ILE A 23 45.50 -31.45 11.25
N TYR A 24 45.06 -30.52 12.09
CA TYR A 24 45.91 -29.49 12.66
C TYR A 24 46.66 -30.09 13.84
N GLU A 25 47.92 -30.45 13.61
CA GLU A 25 48.74 -31.24 14.55
C GLU A 25 48.90 -30.59 15.93
N ALA A 26 48.89 -29.25 16.00
CA ALA A 26 49.05 -28.51 17.25
C ALA A 26 47.88 -28.63 18.23
N ARG A 27 46.65 -28.97 17.73
CA ARG A 27 45.44 -29.09 18.54
C ARG A 27 44.68 -30.39 18.35
N GLY A 28 45.13 -31.25 17.42
CA GLY A 28 44.44 -32.50 17.11
C GLY A 28 43.06 -32.34 16.46
N GLU A 29 42.75 -31.17 15.92
CA GLU A 29 41.47 -30.85 15.34
C GLU A 29 41.45 -31.11 13.84
N PHE A 30 40.32 -31.62 13.34
CA PHE A 30 40.10 -31.74 11.89
C PHE A 30 39.82 -30.36 11.30
N GLN A 31 40.51 -30.04 10.21
CA GLN A 31 40.31 -28.85 9.42
C GLN A 31 40.13 -29.15 7.94
N ILE A 32 39.33 -28.33 7.27
CA ILE A 32 39.21 -28.40 5.82
C ILE A 32 39.92 -27.20 5.23
N THR A 33 41.00 -27.48 4.47
CA THR A 33 41.67 -26.46 3.67
C THR A 33 40.88 -26.31 2.38
N VAL A 34 40.15 -25.20 2.29
CA VAL A 34 39.25 -24.92 1.18
C VAL A 34 40.05 -24.41 -0.04
N ASN A 35 39.91 -25.08 -1.19
CA ASN A 35 40.51 -24.71 -2.46
C ASN A 35 39.55 -23.88 -3.32
N GLU A 36 38.27 -24.20 -3.29
CA GLU A 36 37.24 -23.54 -4.05
C GLU A 36 35.96 -23.41 -3.22
N VAL A 37 35.29 -22.26 -3.32
CA VAL A 37 33.99 -22.02 -2.69
C VAL A 37 33.02 -21.59 -3.76
N ARG A 38 31.88 -22.23 -3.83
CA ARG A 38 30.76 -21.89 -4.70
C ARG A 38 29.51 -21.66 -3.87
N LEU A 39 28.76 -20.62 -4.14
CA LEU A 39 27.44 -20.42 -3.58
C LEU A 39 26.49 -21.45 -4.22
N LYS A 40 25.89 -22.32 -3.40
CA LYS A 40 25.02 -23.39 -3.86
C LYS A 40 23.62 -22.83 -4.12
N GLY A 41 23.09 -23.09 -5.28
CA GLY A 41 21.68 -22.80 -5.63
C GLY A 41 21.43 -21.51 -6.41
N LEU A 42 22.18 -20.43 -6.19
CA LEU A 42 21.95 -19.15 -6.88
C LEU A 42 22.09 -19.22 -8.40
N GLY A 43 23.01 -20.02 -8.92
CA GLY A 43 23.20 -20.17 -10.37
C GLY A 43 22.02 -20.82 -11.07
N GLN A 44 21.50 -21.92 -10.54
CA GLN A 44 20.36 -22.64 -11.11
C GLN A 44 19.06 -21.82 -11.01
N LEU A 45 18.87 -21.13 -9.89
CA LEU A 45 17.74 -20.23 -9.71
C LEU A 45 17.80 -19.07 -10.70
N TYR A 46 18.96 -18.47 -10.89
CA TYR A 46 19.12 -17.38 -11.85
C TYR A 46 18.89 -17.82 -13.30
N GLU A 47 19.36 -19.01 -13.67
CA GLU A 47 19.08 -19.60 -15.00
C GLU A 47 17.58 -19.86 -15.22
N ALA A 48 16.89 -20.37 -14.18
CA ALA A 48 15.44 -20.58 -14.23
C ALA A 48 14.69 -19.24 -14.37
N TYR A 49 15.11 -18.22 -13.64
CA TYR A 49 14.56 -16.86 -13.72
C TYR A 49 14.71 -16.27 -15.13
N GLU A 50 15.94 -16.29 -15.69
CA GLU A 50 16.17 -15.73 -17.03
C GLU A 50 15.40 -16.50 -18.12
N ARG A 51 15.29 -17.83 -18.00
CA ARG A 51 14.48 -18.65 -18.92
C ARG A 51 13.01 -18.26 -18.85
N LEU A 52 12.43 -18.20 -17.65
CA LEU A 52 11.03 -17.83 -17.47
C LEU A 52 10.76 -16.39 -17.91
N LYS A 53 11.67 -15.46 -17.62
CA LYS A 53 11.60 -14.07 -18.08
C LYS A 53 11.56 -13.98 -19.61
N ALA A 54 12.45 -14.69 -20.29
CA ALA A 54 12.51 -14.70 -21.75
C ALA A 54 11.23 -15.31 -22.35
N GLN A 55 10.69 -16.37 -21.76
CA GLN A 55 9.43 -16.98 -22.16
C GLN A 55 8.27 -15.99 -22.02
N LEU A 56 8.09 -15.39 -20.86
CA LEU A 56 7.02 -14.43 -20.56
C LEU A 56 7.11 -13.17 -21.44
N GLN A 57 8.33 -12.76 -21.75
CA GLN A 57 8.57 -11.62 -22.65
C GLN A 57 8.17 -11.97 -24.09
N ALA A 58 8.46 -13.19 -24.55
CA ALA A 58 8.04 -13.68 -25.87
C ALA A 58 6.50 -13.81 -25.97
N GLU A 59 5.84 -14.19 -24.89
CA GLU A 59 4.37 -14.25 -24.80
C GLU A 59 3.72 -12.86 -24.67
N GLY A 60 4.51 -11.79 -24.50
CA GLY A 60 4.02 -10.41 -24.34
C GLY A 60 3.38 -10.14 -22.99
N ALA A 61 3.67 -10.93 -21.94
CA ALA A 61 3.10 -10.74 -20.62
C ALA A 61 3.49 -9.39 -19.96
N PHE A 62 4.61 -8.79 -20.42
CA PHE A 62 5.12 -7.51 -19.91
C PHE A 62 4.70 -6.30 -20.74
N SER A 63 3.87 -6.50 -21.80
CA SER A 63 3.51 -5.41 -22.70
C SER A 63 2.67 -4.32 -21.98
N ALA A 64 2.97 -3.06 -22.27
CA ALA A 64 2.28 -1.92 -21.68
C ALA A 64 0.78 -1.88 -22.04
N GLU A 65 0.41 -2.46 -23.18
CA GLU A 65 -0.98 -2.52 -23.65
C GLU A 65 -1.90 -3.38 -22.78
N ARG A 66 -1.33 -4.34 -22.05
CA ARG A 66 -2.06 -5.20 -21.11
C ARG A 66 -2.27 -4.58 -19.74
N LYS A 67 -1.48 -3.56 -19.41
CA LYS A 67 -1.49 -2.95 -18.09
C LYS A 67 -2.73 -2.08 -17.89
N LYS A 68 -3.42 -2.33 -16.78
CA LYS A 68 -4.64 -1.62 -16.40
C LYS A 68 -4.29 -0.31 -15.70
N PRO A 69 -5.01 0.78 -15.99
CA PRO A 69 -4.84 2.04 -15.26
C PRO A 69 -5.31 1.89 -13.82
N LEU A 70 -4.60 2.51 -12.89
CA LEU A 70 -5.04 2.58 -11.50
C LEU A 70 -6.23 3.52 -11.35
N PRO A 71 -7.22 3.17 -10.53
CA PRO A 71 -8.32 4.08 -10.20
C PRO A 71 -7.79 5.28 -9.41
N ALA A 72 -8.18 6.50 -9.83
CA ALA A 72 -7.77 7.73 -9.15
C ALA A 72 -8.30 7.83 -7.70
N ARG A 73 -9.42 7.17 -7.42
CA ARG A 73 -10.05 7.06 -6.09
C ARG A 73 -10.66 5.66 -5.95
N PRO A 74 -9.91 4.69 -5.46
CA PRO A 74 -10.46 3.38 -5.17
C PRO A 74 -11.47 3.48 -4.03
N GLN A 75 -12.53 2.70 -4.09
CA GLN A 75 -13.52 2.57 -3.01
C GLN A 75 -13.08 1.51 -1.99
N CYS A 76 -12.26 0.56 -2.43
CA CYS A 76 -11.70 -0.48 -1.57
C CYS A 76 -10.33 -0.91 -2.09
N ILE A 77 -9.38 -1.13 -1.18
CA ILE A 77 -8.02 -1.57 -1.48
C ILE A 77 -7.82 -2.97 -0.95
N GLY A 78 -7.43 -3.90 -1.82
CA GLY A 78 -7.01 -5.25 -1.45
C GLY A 78 -5.51 -5.30 -1.15
N ILE A 79 -5.09 -6.11 -0.19
CA ILE A 79 -3.68 -6.35 0.12
C ILE A 79 -3.42 -7.84 0.20
N VAL A 80 -2.51 -8.35 -0.63
CA VAL A 80 -1.99 -9.73 -0.57
C VAL A 80 -0.63 -9.69 0.12
N THR A 81 -0.58 -10.20 1.34
CA THR A 81 0.65 -10.26 2.14
C THR A 81 0.48 -11.15 3.37
N SER A 82 1.57 -11.38 4.09
CA SER A 82 1.51 -12.10 5.36
C SER A 82 1.05 -11.19 6.50
N LEU A 83 0.17 -11.71 7.37
CA LEU A 83 -0.29 -11.00 8.56
C LEU A 83 0.86 -10.69 9.54
N ALA A 84 1.91 -11.50 9.52
CA ALA A 84 3.10 -11.31 10.33
C ALA A 84 4.07 -10.27 9.75
N ALA A 85 3.89 -9.87 8.48
CA ALA A 85 4.84 -9.01 7.79
C ALA A 85 4.81 -7.57 8.29
N ALA A 86 5.99 -6.98 8.47
CA ALA A 86 6.13 -5.54 8.72
C ALA A 86 5.51 -4.72 7.57
N ALA A 87 5.63 -5.22 6.34
CA ALA A 87 5.05 -4.61 5.14
C ALA A 87 3.55 -4.31 5.27
N LEU A 88 2.77 -5.20 5.91
CA LEU A 88 1.35 -4.94 6.14
C LEU A 88 1.13 -3.72 7.04
N ARG A 89 1.91 -3.60 8.11
CA ARG A 89 1.83 -2.47 9.03
C ARG A 89 2.19 -1.15 8.32
N ASP A 90 3.23 -1.18 7.49
CA ASP A 90 3.69 -0.02 6.75
C ASP A 90 2.64 0.45 5.75
N VAL A 91 2.04 -0.48 5.00
CA VAL A 91 0.95 -0.20 4.06
C VAL A 91 -0.27 0.37 4.80
N VAL A 92 -0.73 -0.30 5.85
CA VAL A 92 -1.92 0.13 6.61
C VAL A 92 -1.69 1.48 7.28
N THR A 93 -0.51 1.71 7.87
CA THR A 93 -0.16 3.00 8.47
C THR A 93 -0.18 4.13 7.43
N THR A 94 0.35 3.85 6.23
CA THR A 94 0.38 4.81 5.13
C THR A 94 -1.03 5.11 4.62
N LEU A 95 -1.85 4.10 4.41
CA LEU A 95 -3.24 4.26 3.98
C LEU A 95 -4.07 5.02 5.01
N ASN A 96 -3.93 4.70 6.29
CA ASN A 96 -4.62 5.41 7.38
C ASN A 96 -4.24 6.89 7.46
N ARG A 97 -3.00 7.23 7.14
CA ARG A 97 -2.54 8.63 7.07
C ARG A 97 -3.12 9.36 5.86
N ARG A 98 -3.17 8.71 4.68
CA ARG A 98 -3.50 9.36 3.40
C ARG A 98 -4.97 9.30 3.04
N ALA A 99 -5.62 8.19 3.32
CA ALA A 99 -6.99 7.92 2.91
C ALA A 99 -7.71 7.02 3.94
N PRO A 100 -7.92 7.50 5.18
CA PRO A 100 -8.53 6.71 6.25
C PRO A 100 -9.97 6.29 5.96
N GLU A 101 -10.61 6.92 4.98
CA GLU A 101 -11.98 6.63 4.55
C GLU A 101 -12.07 5.40 3.64
N ILE A 102 -10.96 4.92 3.08
CA ILE A 102 -10.97 3.79 2.16
C ILE A 102 -10.81 2.49 2.93
N PRO A 103 -11.77 1.57 2.88
CA PRO A 103 -11.66 0.26 3.50
C PRO A 103 -10.56 -0.57 2.86
N VAL A 104 -9.92 -1.39 3.69
CA VAL A 104 -8.83 -2.26 3.28
C VAL A 104 -9.20 -3.71 3.55
N ILE A 105 -9.09 -4.55 2.54
CA ILE A 105 -9.29 -6.00 2.63
C ILE A 105 -7.93 -6.68 2.55
N VAL A 106 -7.61 -7.49 3.55
CA VAL A 106 -6.36 -8.26 3.54
C VAL A 106 -6.64 -9.69 3.12
N TYR A 107 -5.93 -10.14 2.10
CA TYR A 107 -5.88 -11.54 1.66
C TYR A 107 -4.60 -12.17 2.22
N PRO A 108 -4.73 -12.85 3.37
CA PRO A 108 -3.55 -13.34 4.08
C PRO A 108 -2.92 -14.51 3.35
N THR A 109 -1.60 -14.45 3.18
CA THR A 109 -0.83 -15.51 2.54
C THR A 109 0.58 -15.55 3.10
N SER A 110 1.24 -16.71 3.03
CA SER A 110 2.68 -16.76 3.22
C SER A 110 3.37 -16.12 2.02
N VAL A 111 4.33 -15.24 2.29
CA VAL A 111 5.09 -14.51 1.25
C VAL A 111 6.54 -14.96 1.17
N GLN A 112 6.88 -16.04 1.86
CA GLN A 112 8.20 -16.68 1.87
C GLN A 112 8.09 -18.14 2.29
N GLY A 113 9.10 -18.93 1.94
CA GLY A 113 9.17 -20.36 2.22
C GLY A 113 8.59 -21.20 1.09
N THR A 114 8.85 -22.51 1.17
CA THR A 114 8.44 -23.48 0.14
C THR A 114 6.91 -23.53 0.03
N GLY A 115 6.38 -23.42 -1.18
CA GLY A 115 4.93 -23.46 -1.45
C GLY A 115 4.21 -22.11 -1.30
N SER A 116 4.94 -21.04 -0.94
CA SER A 116 4.34 -19.71 -0.84
C SER A 116 3.87 -19.17 -2.19
N GLU A 117 4.51 -19.53 -3.29
CA GLU A 117 4.13 -19.17 -4.65
C GLU A 117 2.69 -19.58 -4.98
N LEU A 118 2.30 -20.79 -4.60
CA LEU A 118 0.94 -21.29 -4.82
C LEU A 118 -0.09 -20.57 -3.95
N GLN A 119 0.30 -20.25 -2.72
CA GLN A 119 -0.57 -19.51 -1.77
C GLN A 119 -0.78 -18.07 -2.23
N ILE A 120 0.28 -17.39 -2.69
CA ILE A 120 0.20 -16.04 -3.25
C ILE A 120 -0.72 -16.05 -4.49
N ALA A 121 -0.47 -16.97 -5.42
CA ALA A 121 -1.30 -17.12 -6.62
C ALA A 121 -2.77 -17.36 -6.27
N GLN A 122 -3.04 -18.20 -5.27
CA GLN A 122 -4.40 -18.47 -4.81
C GLN A 122 -5.06 -17.25 -4.16
N ALA A 123 -4.30 -16.48 -3.37
CA ALA A 123 -4.79 -15.24 -2.76
C ALA A 123 -5.17 -14.20 -3.82
N ILE A 124 -4.34 -14.03 -4.86
CA ILE A 124 -4.61 -13.13 -5.99
C ILE A 124 -5.86 -13.61 -6.76
N LYS A 125 -5.98 -14.89 -7.05
CA LYS A 125 -7.16 -15.46 -7.71
C LYS A 125 -8.42 -15.24 -6.87
N THR A 126 -8.33 -15.44 -5.57
CA THR A 126 -9.45 -15.22 -4.65
C THR A 126 -9.89 -13.75 -4.65
N ALA A 127 -8.93 -12.81 -4.62
CA ALA A 127 -9.23 -11.38 -4.71
C ALA A 127 -9.92 -11.03 -6.04
N SER A 128 -9.39 -11.56 -7.15
CA SER A 128 -9.95 -11.35 -8.48
C SER A 128 -11.37 -11.93 -8.64
N GLN A 129 -11.63 -13.12 -8.07
CA GLN A 129 -12.95 -13.76 -8.12
C GLN A 129 -13.98 -13.03 -7.25
N ARG A 130 -13.59 -12.54 -6.08
CA ARG A 130 -14.48 -11.80 -5.19
C ARG A 130 -14.81 -10.42 -5.70
N ALA A 131 -13.89 -9.79 -6.43
CA ALA A 131 -14.04 -8.45 -7.00
C ALA A 131 -14.56 -7.41 -5.98
N GLU A 132 -14.12 -7.53 -4.71
CA GLU A 132 -14.53 -6.67 -3.60
C GLU A 132 -13.66 -5.40 -3.49
N CYS A 133 -12.57 -5.34 -4.23
CA CYS A 133 -11.62 -4.22 -4.23
C CYS A 133 -11.36 -3.71 -5.65
N ASP A 134 -11.06 -2.43 -5.76
CA ASP A 134 -10.82 -1.75 -7.04
C ASP A 134 -9.34 -1.79 -7.46
N VAL A 135 -8.46 -2.07 -6.52
CA VAL A 135 -7.01 -2.20 -6.73
C VAL A 135 -6.45 -3.20 -5.72
N LEU A 136 -5.48 -3.98 -6.16
CA LEU A 136 -4.83 -5.00 -5.35
C LEU A 136 -3.35 -4.69 -5.18
N ILE A 137 -2.88 -4.59 -3.94
CA ILE A 137 -1.47 -4.46 -3.60
C ILE A 137 -0.94 -5.85 -3.29
N VAL A 138 0.08 -6.28 -4.01
CA VAL A 138 0.84 -7.50 -3.71
C VAL A 138 2.17 -7.04 -3.12
N CYS A 139 2.39 -7.28 -1.84
CA CYS A 139 3.56 -6.72 -1.19
C CYS A 139 4.25 -7.66 -0.22
N ARG A 140 5.55 -7.45 -0.14
CA ARG A 140 6.45 -8.03 0.84
C ARG A 140 7.53 -7.02 1.20
N GLY A 141 7.91 -7.00 2.48
CA GLY A 141 9.08 -6.22 2.93
C GLY A 141 10.38 -6.75 2.33
N GLY A 142 11.45 -6.03 2.52
CA GLY A 142 12.78 -6.47 2.10
C GLY A 142 13.19 -7.80 2.71
N GLY A 143 14.19 -8.44 2.10
CA GLY A 143 14.75 -9.71 2.52
C GLY A 143 15.84 -10.17 1.56
N SER A 144 16.30 -11.39 1.70
CA SER A 144 17.23 -11.99 0.76
C SER A 144 16.56 -12.27 -0.59
N ILE A 145 17.34 -12.50 -1.64
CA ILE A 145 16.82 -12.88 -2.96
C ILE A 145 16.00 -14.17 -2.88
N GLU A 146 16.41 -15.10 -2.01
CA GLU A 146 15.69 -16.35 -1.77
C GLU A 146 14.30 -16.09 -1.17
N ASP A 147 14.20 -15.13 -0.30
CA ASP A 147 12.95 -14.72 0.32
C ASP A 147 11.96 -14.07 -0.67
N LEU A 148 12.45 -13.43 -1.71
CA LEU A 148 11.66 -12.82 -2.77
C LEU A 148 11.35 -13.81 -3.90
N TRP A 149 11.94 -15.01 -3.84
CA TRP A 149 11.92 -15.96 -4.95
C TRP A 149 10.51 -16.39 -5.36
N ALA A 150 9.60 -16.50 -4.40
CA ALA A 150 8.20 -16.84 -4.69
C ALA A 150 7.52 -15.90 -5.70
N PHE A 151 7.97 -14.65 -5.77
CA PHE A 151 7.44 -13.67 -6.74
C PHE A 151 8.08 -13.78 -8.13
N ASN A 152 9.07 -14.67 -8.29
CA ASN A 152 9.67 -15.04 -9.57
C ASN A 152 9.10 -16.34 -10.15
N GLU A 153 8.18 -16.98 -9.45
CA GLU A 153 7.59 -18.23 -9.87
C GLU A 153 6.40 -18.03 -10.82
N GLU A 154 6.29 -18.89 -11.82
CA GLU A 154 5.26 -18.81 -12.86
C GLU A 154 3.83 -18.76 -12.33
N PRO A 155 3.42 -19.51 -11.28
CA PRO A 155 2.07 -19.44 -10.73
C PRO A 155 1.66 -18.04 -10.29
N VAL A 156 2.58 -17.28 -9.68
CA VAL A 156 2.31 -15.90 -9.22
C VAL A 156 2.18 -14.95 -10.40
N VAL A 157 3.09 -15.05 -11.35
CA VAL A 157 3.08 -14.23 -12.58
C VAL A 157 1.77 -14.44 -13.35
N ARG A 158 1.36 -15.70 -13.55
CA ARG A 158 0.10 -16.03 -14.24
C ARG A 158 -1.13 -15.56 -13.45
N ALA A 159 -1.08 -15.61 -12.13
CA ALA A 159 -2.18 -15.13 -11.31
C ALA A 159 -2.34 -13.59 -11.41
N ILE A 160 -1.23 -12.85 -11.47
CA ILE A 160 -1.23 -11.38 -11.67
C ILE A 160 -1.75 -11.06 -13.10
N GLU A 161 -1.24 -11.74 -14.11
CA GLU A 161 -1.65 -11.56 -15.52
C GLU A 161 -3.16 -11.76 -15.72
N ALA A 162 -3.70 -12.81 -15.09
CA ALA A 162 -5.11 -13.18 -15.21
C ALA A 162 -6.02 -12.38 -14.26
N CYS A 163 -5.46 -11.58 -13.35
CA CYS A 163 -6.25 -10.82 -12.39
C CYS A 163 -7.12 -9.79 -13.11
N SER A 164 -8.41 -9.70 -12.78
CA SER A 164 -9.32 -8.69 -13.33
C SER A 164 -9.11 -7.29 -12.72
N ILE A 165 -8.62 -7.25 -11.49
CA ILE A 165 -8.37 -6.03 -10.72
C ILE A 165 -6.97 -5.51 -11.04
N PRO A 166 -6.74 -4.19 -11.19
CA PRO A 166 -5.41 -3.61 -11.31
C PRO A 166 -4.51 -4.01 -10.13
N VAL A 167 -3.31 -4.51 -10.43
CA VAL A 167 -2.35 -5.00 -9.45
C VAL A 167 -1.16 -4.06 -9.33
N VAL A 168 -0.86 -3.66 -8.11
CA VAL A 168 0.36 -2.92 -7.76
C VAL A 168 1.32 -3.86 -7.03
N SER A 169 2.49 -4.05 -7.60
CA SER A 169 3.57 -4.77 -6.93
C SER A 169 4.37 -3.83 -6.04
N GLY A 170 4.52 -4.20 -4.78
CA GLY A 170 5.36 -3.53 -3.78
C GLY A 170 6.28 -4.53 -3.12
N VAL A 171 7.07 -5.26 -3.91
CA VAL A 171 7.93 -6.35 -3.48
C VAL A 171 9.39 -5.88 -3.42
N GLY A 172 10.05 -6.09 -2.28
CA GLY A 172 11.47 -5.76 -2.12
C GLY A 172 11.78 -4.27 -1.97
N HIS A 173 12.91 -3.87 -2.53
CA HIS A 173 13.44 -2.50 -2.52
C HIS A 173 13.72 -1.99 -3.95
N GLU A 174 14.29 -0.81 -4.07
CA GLU A 174 14.54 -0.16 -5.36
C GLU A 174 15.37 -1.00 -6.34
N THR A 175 16.33 -1.76 -5.83
CA THR A 175 17.26 -2.59 -6.61
C THR A 175 16.73 -3.98 -6.94
N ASP A 176 15.71 -4.44 -6.23
CA ASP A 176 15.23 -5.80 -6.35
C ASP A 176 14.06 -5.85 -7.34
N PHE A 177 14.26 -6.49 -8.49
CA PHE A 177 13.23 -6.67 -9.49
C PHE A 177 12.79 -8.14 -9.53
N THR A 178 11.50 -8.34 -9.37
CA THR A 178 10.89 -9.67 -9.51
C THR A 178 10.08 -9.77 -10.81
N LEU A 179 9.77 -10.99 -11.25
CA LEU A 179 8.89 -11.20 -12.42
C LEU A 179 7.48 -10.66 -12.16
N ALA A 180 7.02 -10.71 -10.91
CA ALA A 180 5.78 -10.09 -10.48
C ALA A 180 5.76 -8.57 -10.75
N ASP A 181 6.90 -7.87 -10.60
CA ASP A 181 7.00 -6.42 -10.87
C ASP A 181 6.84 -6.09 -12.36
N PHE A 182 7.34 -6.96 -13.23
CA PHE A 182 7.23 -6.77 -14.68
C PHE A 182 5.79 -6.97 -15.18
N VAL A 183 5.08 -7.95 -14.61
CA VAL A 183 3.71 -8.30 -15.00
C VAL A 183 2.68 -7.42 -14.32
N ALA A 184 2.93 -6.93 -13.12
CA ALA A 184 2.02 -6.01 -12.42
C ALA A 184 1.72 -4.77 -13.27
N ASP A 185 0.53 -4.22 -13.11
CA ASP A 185 0.09 -3.02 -13.82
C ASP A 185 0.96 -1.81 -13.45
N VAL A 186 1.33 -1.70 -12.16
CA VAL A 186 2.25 -0.68 -11.67
C VAL A 186 3.22 -1.31 -10.66
N ARG A 187 4.49 -0.92 -10.74
CA ARG A 187 5.50 -1.26 -9.75
C ARG A 187 5.71 -0.10 -8.77
N ALA A 188 5.77 -0.43 -7.51
CA ALA A 188 6.28 0.45 -6.46
C ALA A 188 7.60 -0.12 -5.89
N PRO A 189 8.58 0.71 -5.57
CA PRO A 189 9.86 0.24 -5.03
C PRO A 189 9.74 -0.33 -3.61
N THR A 190 8.65 -0.01 -2.91
CA THR A 190 8.42 -0.44 -1.51
C THR A 190 6.93 -0.66 -1.26
N PRO A 191 6.55 -1.44 -0.23
CA PRO A 191 5.16 -1.56 0.20
C PRO A 191 4.50 -0.22 0.53
N THR A 192 5.24 0.68 1.17
CA THR A 192 4.80 2.06 1.47
C THR A 192 4.51 2.85 0.19
N GLY A 193 5.43 2.77 -0.80
CA GLY A 193 5.24 3.38 -2.11
C GLY A 193 4.03 2.84 -2.84
N ALA A 194 3.74 1.53 -2.74
CA ALA A 194 2.52 0.94 -3.29
C ALA A 194 1.27 1.54 -2.66
N ALA A 195 1.24 1.70 -1.34
CA ALA A 195 0.15 2.35 -0.63
C ALA A 195 -0.04 3.82 -1.06
N GLU A 196 1.06 4.53 -1.31
CA GLU A 196 1.02 5.92 -1.79
C GLU A 196 0.47 6.06 -3.20
N LEU A 197 0.82 5.13 -4.10
CA LEU A 197 0.34 5.13 -5.49
C LEU A 197 -1.18 4.89 -5.58
N VAL A 198 -1.73 4.03 -4.72
CA VAL A 198 -3.16 3.68 -4.76
C VAL A 198 -4.03 4.62 -3.93
N SER A 199 -3.44 5.46 -3.09
CA SER A 199 -4.20 6.32 -2.18
C SER A 199 -4.20 7.78 -2.61
N PRO A 200 -5.37 8.46 -2.65
CA PRO A 200 -5.43 9.90 -2.87
C PRO A 200 -4.75 10.67 -1.74
N ASN A 201 -4.20 11.84 -2.05
CA ASN A 201 -3.64 12.71 -1.03
C ASN A 201 -4.75 13.50 -0.34
N ARG A 202 -5.13 13.10 0.86
CA ARG A 202 -6.16 13.77 1.68
C ARG A 202 -5.84 15.24 1.92
N GLN A 203 -4.58 15.58 2.22
CA GLN A 203 -4.19 16.96 2.50
C GLN A 203 -4.41 17.86 1.29
N GLU A 204 -4.10 17.36 0.10
CA GLU A 204 -4.34 18.10 -1.15
C GLU A 204 -5.83 18.31 -1.40
N SER A 205 -6.65 17.29 -1.14
CA SER A 205 -8.11 17.38 -1.27
C SER A 205 -8.69 18.40 -0.29
N LEU A 206 -8.26 18.42 0.97
CA LEU A 206 -8.65 19.39 1.97
C LEU A 206 -8.18 20.81 1.61
N HIS A 207 -6.97 20.94 1.07
CA HIS A 207 -6.44 22.22 0.60
C HIS A 207 -7.26 22.81 -0.56
N ARG A 208 -7.62 21.99 -1.54
CA ARG A 208 -8.50 22.37 -2.66
C ARG A 208 -9.88 22.82 -2.16
N LEU A 209 -10.44 22.12 -1.17
CA LEU A 209 -11.71 22.48 -0.56
C LEU A 209 -11.62 23.84 0.17
N ALA A 210 -10.57 24.05 0.98
CA ALA A 210 -10.35 25.31 1.67
C ALA A 210 -10.15 26.49 0.68
N GLN A 211 -9.43 26.28 -0.41
CA GLN A 211 -9.28 27.27 -1.47
C GLN A 211 -10.63 27.62 -2.16
N ALA A 212 -11.43 26.59 -2.47
CA ALA A 212 -12.75 26.80 -3.06
C ALA A 212 -13.67 27.60 -2.12
N GLN A 213 -13.64 27.26 -0.82
CA GLN A 213 -14.38 27.99 0.21
C GLN A 213 -13.92 29.46 0.34
N GLY A 214 -12.58 29.68 0.32
CA GLY A 214 -12.03 31.05 0.34
C GLY A 214 -12.44 31.88 -0.88
N ARG A 215 -12.37 31.30 -2.09
CA ARG A 215 -12.83 31.99 -3.32
C ARG A 215 -14.32 32.34 -3.27
N LEU A 216 -15.15 31.44 -2.76
CA LEU A 216 -16.59 31.67 -2.62
C LEU A 216 -16.87 32.86 -1.67
N LYS A 217 -16.14 32.93 -0.55
CA LYS A 217 -16.24 34.03 0.41
C LYS A 217 -15.85 35.37 -0.23
N THR A 218 -14.72 35.43 -0.93
CA THR A 218 -14.24 36.65 -1.60
C THR A 218 -15.23 37.13 -2.67
N ILE A 219 -15.80 36.23 -3.48
CA ILE A 219 -16.79 36.60 -4.50
C ILE A 219 -18.07 37.17 -3.86
N LEU A 220 -18.51 36.61 -2.72
CA LEU A 220 -19.65 37.11 -1.96
C LEU A 220 -19.40 38.50 -1.39
N GLU A 221 -18.24 38.71 -0.76
CA GLU A 221 -17.83 39.99 -0.20
C GLU A 221 -17.73 41.09 -1.28
N GLN A 222 -17.18 40.73 -2.45
CA GLN A 222 -17.03 41.66 -3.56
C GLN A 222 -18.39 42.04 -4.17
N ARG A 223 -19.30 41.10 -4.35
CA ARG A 223 -20.67 41.38 -4.83
C ARG A 223 -21.46 42.23 -3.84
N TYR A 224 -21.29 42.01 -2.53
CA TYR A 224 -21.90 42.84 -1.50
C TYR A 224 -21.34 44.26 -1.53
N PHE A 225 -20.05 44.42 -1.67
CA PHE A 225 -19.38 45.74 -1.75
C PHE A 225 -19.81 46.49 -3.01
N ASP A 226 -19.85 45.86 -4.19
CA ASP A 226 -20.28 46.46 -5.44
C ASP A 226 -21.75 46.88 -5.37
N ALA A 227 -22.61 46.08 -4.76
CA ALA A 227 -24.03 46.41 -4.56
C ALA A 227 -24.18 47.60 -3.61
N SER A 228 -23.41 47.67 -2.53
CA SER A 228 -23.40 48.80 -1.59
C SER A 228 -22.90 50.10 -2.25
N GLN A 229 -21.78 50.05 -3.00
CA GLN A 229 -21.27 51.20 -3.73
C GLN A 229 -22.29 51.75 -4.76
N LYS A 230 -22.95 50.83 -5.47
CA LYS A 230 -23.97 51.21 -6.43
C LYS A 230 -25.18 51.87 -5.80
N LEU A 231 -25.52 51.44 -4.58
CA LEU A 231 -26.57 52.05 -3.75
C LEU A 231 -26.18 53.46 -3.30
N ASP A 232 -24.96 53.66 -2.80
CA ASP A 232 -24.42 54.97 -2.39
C ASP A 232 -24.31 55.95 -3.58
N TRP A 233 -23.92 55.46 -4.77
CA TRP A 233 -23.83 56.25 -5.98
C TRP A 233 -25.23 56.72 -6.42
N LEU A 234 -26.22 55.84 -6.41
CA LEU A 234 -27.61 56.16 -6.71
C LEU A 234 -28.20 57.18 -5.71
N ALA A 235 -27.91 57.00 -4.43
CA ALA A 235 -28.34 57.94 -3.35
C ALA A 235 -27.76 59.33 -3.53
N ARG A 236 -26.52 59.49 -4.04
CA ARG A 236 -25.85 60.78 -4.30
C ARG A 236 -26.34 61.52 -5.53
N GLN A 237 -26.92 60.81 -6.50
CA GLN A 237 -27.49 61.47 -7.72
C GLN A 237 -28.81 62.20 -7.49
N ILE A 238 -29.43 62.03 -6.34
CA ILE A 238 -30.69 62.65 -6.00
C ILE A 238 -30.45 64.09 -5.52
N ARG A 239 -30.26 65.03 -6.47
CA ARG A 239 -30.24 66.46 -6.18
C ARG A 239 -31.19 67.18 -7.14
N HIS A 240 -32.40 67.61 -6.65
CA HIS A 240 -33.29 68.43 -7.45
C HIS A 240 -34.37 69.22 -6.69
N PRO A 241 -34.96 70.24 -7.35
CA PRO A 241 -35.80 71.26 -6.71
C PRO A 241 -37.14 70.69 -6.19
N ARG A 242 -37.70 71.39 -5.21
CA ARG A 242 -38.72 70.88 -4.31
C ARG A 242 -39.97 70.20 -4.91
N GLN A 243 -40.47 70.67 -6.04
CA GLN A 243 -41.71 70.08 -6.58
C GLN A 243 -41.47 68.74 -7.33
N LYS A 244 -40.38 68.60 -8.02
CA LYS A 244 -39.99 67.35 -8.64
C LYS A 244 -39.48 66.32 -7.64
N LEU A 245 -39.06 66.83 -6.44
CA LEU A 245 -38.54 66.06 -5.33
C LEU A 245 -39.64 65.20 -4.68
N ASP A 246 -40.85 65.70 -4.55
CA ASP A 246 -41.88 64.96 -3.81
C ASP A 246 -42.45 63.79 -4.65
N GLU A 247 -42.66 64.01 -5.99
CA GLU A 247 -43.01 62.91 -6.90
C GLU A 247 -41.84 61.94 -7.06
N GLN A 248 -40.63 62.46 -7.19
CA GLN A 248 -39.45 61.58 -7.27
C GLN A 248 -39.11 60.92 -5.93
N ARG A 249 -39.34 61.61 -4.79
CA ARG A 249 -39.22 60.99 -3.44
C ARG A 249 -40.21 59.85 -3.24
N ALA A 250 -41.45 60.00 -3.70
CA ALA A 250 -42.43 58.91 -3.63
C ALA A 250 -42.01 57.75 -4.50
N SER A 251 -41.51 58.06 -5.73
CA SER A 251 -41.03 57.05 -6.67
C SER A 251 -39.74 56.38 -6.17
N ILE A 252 -38.79 57.19 -5.61
CA ILE A 252 -37.52 56.66 -5.03
C ILE A 252 -37.79 55.87 -3.78
N SER A 253 -38.71 56.33 -2.90
CA SER A 253 -39.11 55.58 -1.68
C SER A 253 -39.71 54.23 -2.07
N LYS A 254 -40.51 54.16 -3.16
CA LYS A 254 -41.09 52.95 -3.69
C LYS A 254 -40.01 52.03 -4.29
N LEU A 255 -39.05 52.61 -5.02
CA LEU A 255 -37.92 51.86 -5.59
C LEU A 255 -36.97 51.35 -4.49
N ALA A 256 -36.70 52.15 -3.43
CA ALA A 256 -35.90 51.74 -2.31
C ALA A 256 -36.58 50.58 -1.51
N GLN A 257 -37.92 50.66 -1.33
CA GLN A 257 -38.67 49.57 -0.72
C GLN A 257 -38.66 48.29 -1.58
N MET A 258 -38.83 48.40 -2.89
CA MET A 258 -38.74 47.26 -3.80
C MET A 258 -37.32 46.68 -3.83
N LEU A 259 -36.30 47.56 -3.81
CA LEU A 259 -34.91 47.11 -3.78
C LEU A 259 -34.59 46.40 -2.45
N SER A 260 -35.02 47.02 -1.31
CA SER A 260 -34.89 46.43 0.00
C SER A 260 -35.61 45.09 0.12
N TYR A 261 -36.84 45.01 -0.43
CA TYR A 261 -37.59 43.76 -0.48
C TYR A 261 -36.91 42.72 -1.38
N SER A 262 -36.55 43.15 -2.62
CA SER A 262 -35.82 42.28 -3.55
C SER A 262 -34.44 41.85 -3.01
N MET A 263 -33.72 42.77 -2.37
CA MET A 263 -32.41 42.49 -1.78
C MET A 263 -32.55 41.58 -0.56
N THR A 264 -33.60 41.80 0.27
CA THR A 264 -33.89 40.90 1.41
C THR A 264 -34.31 39.53 0.91
N GLN A 265 -35.10 39.46 -0.16
CA GLN A 265 -35.47 38.19 -0.82
C GLN A 265 -34.24 37.53 -1.47
N ASN A 266 -33.41 38.29 -2.18
CA ASN A 266 -32.20 37.78 -2.80
C ASN A 266 -31.18 37.34 -1.73
N LEU A 267 -30.98 38.16 -0.67
CA LEU A 267 -30.13 37.77 0.45
C LEU A 267 -30.67 36.51 1.14
N ARG A 268 -31.99 36.45 1.38
CA ARG A 268 -32.62 35.24 1.92
C ARG A 268 -32.40 34.04 1.01
N THR A 269 -32.57 34.23 -0.29
CA THR A 269 -32.35 33.13 -1.28
C THR A 269 -30.89 32.71 -1.34
N HIS A 270 -29.97 33.68 -1.36
CA HIS A 270 -28.54 33.39 -1.37
C HIS A 270 -28.04 32.82 -0.02
N THR A 271 -28.58 33.36 1.10
CA THR A 271 -28.25 32.80 2.44
C THR A 271 -28.80 31.38 2.57
N ALA A 272 -30.06 31.16 2.14
CA ALA A 272 -30.62 29.81 2.16
C ALA A 272 -29.87 28.84 1.21
N ARG A 273 -29.40 29.34 0.06
CA ARG A 273 -28.56 28.55 -0.86
C ARG A 273 -27.19 28.27 -0.25
N PHE A 274 -26.60 29.27 0.39
CA PHE A 274 -25.33 29.12 1.13
C PHE A 274 -25.46 28.15 2.30
N GLU A 275 -26.53 28.29 3.10
CA GLU A 275 -26.80 27.37 4.22
C GLU A 275 -27.01 25.93 3.71
N ARG A 276 -27.78 25.76 2.62
CA ARG A 276 -27.94 24.46 1.99
C ARG A 276 -26.61 23.89 1.48
N GLN A 277 -25.80 24.72 0.81
CA GLN A 277 -24.48 24.29 0.32
C GLN A 277 -23.53 24.00 1.50
N THR A 278 -23.60 24.81 2.56
CA THR A 278 -22.82 24.57 3.78
C THR A 278 -23.28 23.30 4.51
N GLN A 279 -24.61 23.06 4.54
CA GLN A 279 -25.14 21.81 5.07
C GLN A 279 -24.77 20.62 4.21
N THR A 280 -24.87 20.75 2.89
CA THR A 280 -24.43 19.71 1.95
C THR A 280 -22.94 19.42 2.13
N LEU A 281 -22.11 20.46 2.23
CA LEU A 281 -20.67 20.32 2.51
C LEU A 281 -20.39 19.69 3.89
N LYS A 282 -21.18 20.08 4.91
CA LYS A 282 -21.07 19.45 6.24
C LYS A 282 -21.52 17.99 6.20
N HIS A 283 -22.56 17.67 5.44
CA HIS A 283 -23.01 16.29 5.23
C HIS A 283 -22.09 15.50 4.29
N CYS A 284 -21.50 16.17 3.29
CA CYS A 284 -20.50 15.56 2.42
C CYS A 284 -19.12 15.45 3.10
N ARG A 285 -18.93 16.18 4.22
CA ARG A 285 -17.71 15.96 5.01
C ARG A 285 -17.80 14.56 5.62
N PRO A 286 -17.03 13.63 5.11
CA PRO A 286 -17.07 12.30 5.68
C PRO A 286 -16.80 12.44 7.18
N ASP A 287 -17.66 11.84 7.98
CA ASP A 287 -17.39 11.76 9.41
C ASP A 287 -16.16 10.87 9.61
N VAL A 288 -15.03 11.55 9.48
CA VAL A 288 -13.71 10.90 9.60
C VAL A 288 -13.59 10.22 10.95
N SER A 289 -14.36 10.72 11.97
CA SER A 289 -14.31 10.14 13.31
C SER A 289 -14.84 8.71 13.34
N VAL A 290 -15.90 8.45 12.59
CA VAL A 290 -16.47 7.08 12.48
C VAL A 290 -15.48 6.14 11.77
N TYR A 291 -14.87 6.64 10.70
CA TYR A 291 -13.87 5.84 9.96
C TYR A 291 -12.59 5.66 10.78
N THR A 292 -12.13 6.71 11.47
CA THR A 292 -10.97 6.63 12.38
C THR A 292 -11.26 5.65 13.52
N GLN A 293 -12.43 5.72 14.16
CA GLN A 293 -12.82 4.77 15.19
C GLN A 293 -12.91 3.33 14.67
N ASN A 294 -13.43 3.15 13.46
CA ASN A 294 -13.47 1.82 12.84
C ASN A 294 -12.06 1.31 12.53
N ILE A 295 -11.19 2.19 12.04
CA ILE A 295 -9.78 1.84 11.77
C ILE A 295 -9.05 1.51 13.08
N ASP A 296 -9.23 2.31 14.14
CA ASP A 296 -8.64 2.05 15.45
C ASP A 296 -9.15 0.71 16.03
N ARG A 297 -10.45 0.42 15.85
CA ARG A 297 -11.01 -0.88 16.20
C ARG A 297 -10.38 -2.01 15.39
N PHE A 298 -10.28 -1.85 14.07
CA PHE A 298 -9.66 -2.86 13.22
C PHE A 298 -8.17 -3.02 13.51
N GLN A 299 -7.45 -1.90 13.75
CA GLN A 299 -6.04 -1.92 14.14
C GLN A 299 -5.84 -2.62 15.49
N THR A 300 -6.73 -2.35 16.46
CA THR A 300 -6.70 -3.02 17.77
C THR A 300 -7.02 -4.49 17.63
N ALA A 301 -8.06 -4.84 16.88
CA ALA A 301 -8.45 -6.21 16.61
C ALA A 301 -7.36 -6.97 15.84
N LEU A 302 -6.78 -6.34 14.82
CA LEU A 302 -5.67 -6.89 14.04
C LEU A 302 -4.44 -7.12 14.91
N SER A 303 -4.08 -6.11 15.73
CA SER A 303 -2.95 -6.20 16.66
C SER A 303 -3.15 -7.30 17.69
N HIS A 304 -4.38 -7.47 18.17
CA HIS A 304 -4.72 -8.54 19.11
C HIS A 304 -4.65 -9.91 18.44
N SER A 305 -5.27 -10.06 17.27
CA SER A 305 -5.25 -11.30 16.50
C SER A 305 -3.83 -11.67 16.06
N PHE A 306 -3.04 -10.66 15.69
CA PHE A 306 -1.63 -10.83 15.34
C PHE A 306 -0.79 -11.32 16.53
N ARG A 307 -0.99 -10.70 17.72
CA ARG A 307 -0.30 -11.16 18.93
C ARG A 307 -0.67 -12.59 19.29
N GLN A 308 -1.95 -12.93 19.20
CA GLN A 308 -2.41 -14.29 19.45
C GLN A 308 -1.81 -15.28 18.43
N LEU A 309 -1.77 -14.91 17.14
CA LEU A 309 -1.16 -15.73 16.10
C LEU A 309 0.33 -15.93 16.34
N LEU A 310 1.04 -14.85 16.71
CA LEU A 310 2.48 -14.93 17.06
C LEU A 310 2.73 -15.85 18.25
N VAL A 311 1.92 -15.71 19.31
CA VAL A 311 2.02 -16.58 20.49
C VAL A 311 1.81 -18.03 20.08
N HIS A 312 0.76 -18.30 19.30
CA HIS A 312 0.44 -19.65 18.84
C HIS A 312 1.53 -20.21 17.92
N ARG A 313 2.04 -19.40 16.99
CA ARG A 313 3.15 -19.82 16.09
C ARG A 313 4.45 -20.03 16.84
N ARG A 314 4.74 -19.17 17.81
CA ARG A 314 5.92 -19.32 18.66
C ARG A 314 5.84 -20.60 19.49
N GLN A 315 4.65 -20.89 20.06
CA GLN A 315 4.42 -22.15 20.78
C GLN A 315 4.55 -23.37 19.85
N SER A 316 3.97 -23.29 18.64
CA SER A 316 4.11 -24.35 17.64
C SER A 316 5.56 -24.56 17.22
N LEU A 317 6.28 -23.45 16.99
CA LEU A 317 7.71 -23.49 16.61
C LEU A 317 8.58 -24.09 17.74
N THR A 318 8.29 -23.69 18.98
CA THR A 318 8.98 -24.22 20.16
C THR A 318 8.70 -25.71 20.33
N ALA A 319 7.45 -26.14 20.10
CA ALA A 319 7.08 -27.54 20.13
C ALA A 319 7.76 -28.36 19.02
N GLN A 320 7.82 -27.80 17.79
CA GLN A 320 8.50 -28.43 16.66
C GLN A 320 10.02 -28.47 16.87
N ALA A 321 10.61 -27.39 17.40
CA ALA A 321 12.04 -27.35 17.76
C ALA A 321 12.35 -28.40 18.81
N ALA A 322 11.52 -28.50 19.86
CA ALA A 322 11.67 -29.52 20.90
C ALA A 322 11.51 -30.95 20.34
N LEU A 323 10.59 -31.17 19.41
CA LEU A 323 10.44 -32.42 18.69
C LEU A 323 11.68 -32.74 17.83
N LEU A 324 12.20 -31.74 17.12
CA LEU A 324 13.41 -31.88 16.30
C LEU A 324 14.64 -32.19 17.15
N GLU A 325 14.74 -31.52 18.29
CA GLU A 325 15.79 -31.73 19.25
C GLU A 325 15.68 -33.12 19.89
N ALA A 326 14.46 -33.57 20.19
CA ALA A 326 14.19 -34.91 20.71
C ALA A 326 14.51 -36.03 19.70
N VAL A 327 14.38 -35.75 18.39
CA VAL A 327 14.67 -36.71 17.28
C VAL A 327 16.11 -36.54 16.74
N SER A 328 16.81 -35.49 17.18
CA SER A 328 18.18 -35.25 16.71
C SER A 328 19.07 -36.45 16.96
N PRO A 329 19.72 -36.96 15.92
CA PRO A 329 20.65 -38.09 16.08
C PRO A 329 21.80 -37.81 17.04
N GLN A 330 22.15 -36.51 17.22
CA GLN A 330 23.19 -36.10 18.15
C GLN A 330 22.80 -36.35 19.62
N HIS A 331 21.58 -35.97 20.01
CA HIS A 331 21.09 -36.22 21.38
C HIS A 331 20.80 -37.70 21.65
N ILE A 332 20.49 -38.48 20.60
CA ILE A 332 20.36 -39.93 20.73
C ILE A 332 21.75 -40.55 20.99
N LEU A 333 22.80 -40.04 20.35
CA LEU A 333 24.18 -40.45 20.56
C LEU A 333 24.72 -40.05 21.94
N GLU A 334 24.36 -38.86 22.43
CA GLU A 334 24.72 -38.37 23.77
C GLU A 334 24.09 -39.20 24.91
N ARG A 335 22.93 -39.83 24.65
CA ARG A 335 22.27 -40.77 25.57
C ARG A 335 22.87 -42.17 25.55
N GLY A 336 23.98 -42.38 24.82
CA GLY A 336 24.73 -43.62 24.83
C GLY A 336 24.33 -44.63 23.76
N PHE A 337 23.50 -44.24 22.77
CA PHE A 337 23.20 -45.10 21.63
C PHE A 337 24.26 -44.94 20.54
N SER A 338 24.67 -45.99 19.96
CA SER A 338 25.61 -46.00 18.84
C SER A 338 24.93 -46.36 17.53
N VAL A 339 25.31 -45.64 16.46
CA VAL A 339 24.87 -46.00 15.11
C VAL A 339 25.83 -47.02 14.51
N VAL A 340 25.35 -48.22 14.33
CA VAL A 340 26.11 -49.24 13.61
C VAL A 340 25.74 -49.14 12.13
N LYS A 341 26.70 -48.74 11.30
CA LYS A 341 26.54 -48.80 9.84
C LYS A 341 27.04 -50.14 9.34
N ASN A 342 26.22 -50.84 8.63
CA ASN A 342 26.64 -52.03 7.92
C ASN A 342 27.44 -51.63 6.67
N THR A 343 28.56 -52.27 6.42
CA THR A 343 29.51 -51.98 5.34
C THR A 343 29.02 -52.50 3.95
N ARG A 344 27.76 -52.82 3.81
CA ARG A 344 27.20 -53.24 2.52
C ARG A 344 25.90 -52.48 2.24
N GLY A 345 25.97 -51.49 1.31
CA GLY A 345 24.85 -50.73 0.77
C GLY A 345 24.64 -49.37 1.44
#